data_b3f722454f3b7a007231de4914bb7618
#
_entry.id   b3f722454f3b7a007231de4914bb7618
#
_cell.length_a   1.000
_cell.length_b   1.000
_cell.length_c   1.000
_cell.angle_alpha   90.00
_cell.angle_beta   90.00
_cell.angle_gamma   90.00
#
_symmetry.space_group_name_H-M   'P 1'
#
loop_
_entity.id
_entity.type
_entity.pdbx_description
1 polymer ?
#
loop_
_entity_poly.entity_id
_entity_poly.type
_entity_poly.pdbx_seq_one_letter_code
_entity_poly.pdbx_strand_id
1 'polypeptide(L)'
;MYRFLILALLLVSCNQQEVKKVISTNNEVTSTPKDPVEKLGKSVISIDSIKVLLGKFDHLKGLEPATNYPTVSISGDFYGDGMNDVAVLAKSSKSLEIVVFNFNKKIEAHIVGTGNDKTKSNFYFSEIFSAVKPGEILWSNYDKDYIRFEDVPEKDKIKLQYHSLFVHFKDKCGGGFIYWKDGAFHWLDQF
;
A
#
# COMPACT_ATOMS: atom_id res chain seq x y z
N MET A 1 -3.03 -41.03 37.00
CA MET A 1 -1.82 -40.36 36.39
C MET A 1 -2.33 -39.50 35.24
N TYR A 2 -2.58 -38.21 35.49
CA TYR A 2 -3.01 -37.26 34.45
C TYR A 2 -1.79 -36.51 33.96
N ARG A 3 -1.44 -36.67 32.67
CA ARG A 3 -0.43 -35.89 32.00
C ARG A 3 -1.06 -34.57 31.52
N PHE A 4 -0.72 -33.48 32.15
CA PHE A 4 -1.00 -32.14 31.65
C PHE A 4 -0.13 -31.85 30.43
N LEU A 5 -0.78 -31.70 29.27
CA LEU A 5 -0.15 -31.21 28.06
C LEU A 5 -0.18 -29.67 28.11
N ILE A 6 0.94 -29.05 28.42
CA ILE A 6 1.10 -27.60 28.35
C ILE A 6 1.28 -27.23 26.89
N LEU A 7 0.22 -26.67 26.29
CA LEU A 7 0.27 -26.09 24.96
C LEU A 7 0.93 -24.71 25.05
N ALA A 8 2.21 -24.63 24.72
CA ALA A 8 2.91 -23.36 24.62
C ALA A 8 2.40 -22.62 23.38
N LEU A 9 1.54 -21.61 23.56
CA LEU A 9 1.21 -20.63 22.51
C LEU A 9 2.45 -19.76 22.29
N LEU A 10 3.17 -20.03 21.22
CA LEU A 10 4.16 -19.12 20.68
C LEU A 10 3.40 -17.94 20.05
N LEU A 11 3.29 -16.85 20.79
CA LEU A 11 2.87 -15.56 20.25
C LEU A 11 4.00 -15.08 19.34
N VAL A 12 3.85 -15.30 18.04
CA VAL A 12 4.71 -14.66 17.03
C VAL A 12 4.29 -13.18 17.00
N SER A 13 5.01 -12.38 17.78
CA SER A 13 4.89 -10.93 17.74
C SER A 13 5.55 -10.44 16.45
N CYS A 14 4.75 -9.91 15.54
CA CYS A 14 5.25 -9.20 14.36
C CYS A 14 6.04 -7.98 14.85
N ASN A 15 7.35 -7.95 14.61
CA ASN A 15 8.21 -6.89 15.11
C ASN A 15 8.04 -5.62 14.30
N GLN A 16 7.19 -4.71 14.78
CA GLN A 16 6.90 -3.41 14.16
C GLN A 16 8.13 -2.50 13.95
N GLN A 17 9.26 -2.81 14.61
CA GLN A 17 10.47 -1.98 14.46
C GLN A 17 11.11 -2.08 13.09
N GLU A 18 10.90 -3.15 12.33
CA GLU A 18 11.54 -3.33 11.02
C GLU A 18 10.76 -2.69 9.86
N VAL A 19 9.44 -2.53 9.96
CA VAL A 19 8.67 -1.78 8.96
C VAL A 19 9.17 -0.32 8.85
N LYS A 20 9.68 0.25 9.96
CA LYS A 20 10.33 1.58 9.97
C LYS A 20 11.71 1.58 9.27
N LYS A 21 12.40 0.45 9.18
CA LYS A 21 13.76 0.37 8.63
C LYS A 21 13.78 0.25 7.10
N VAL A 22 12.73 -0.29 6.50
CA VAL A 22 12.61 -0.42 5.03
C VAL A 22 12.53 0.95 4.33
N ILE A 23 12.04 1.98 5.03
CA ILE A 23 11.90 3.34 4.50
C ILE A 23 13.13 4.23 4.81
N SER A 24 14.12 3.77 5.61
CA SER A 24 15.14 4.65 6.23
C SER A 24 16.60 4.36 5.91
N THR A 25 16.97 3.54 4.94
CA THR A 25 18.37 3.30 4.64
C THR A 25 18.85 4.01 3.38
N ASN A 26 19.09 5.31 3.49
CA ASN A 26 20.20 5.99 2.79
C ASN A 26 20.28 7.44 3.28
N ASN A 27 21.06 7.69 4.34
CA ASN A 27 21.82 8.93 4.54
C ASN A 27 22.47 8.89 5.94
N GLU A 28 23.74 8.53 6.02
CA GLU A 28 24.58 8.90 7.15
C GLU A 28 24.84 10.40 7.09
N VAL A 29 24.11 11.15 7.89
CA VAL A 29 24.52 12.45 8.42
C VAL A 29 24.00 12.51 9.84
N THR A 30 24.96 12.58 10.78
CA THR A 30 24.76 12.77 12.21
C THR A 30 23.85 13.94 12.54
N SER A 31 22.60 13.67 12.83
CA SER A 31 21.73 14.54 13.63
C SER A 31 20.62 13.67 14.23
N THR A 32 20.34 13.89 15.51
CA THR A 32 19.29 13.27 16.32
C THR A 32 18.05 12.91 15.51
N PRO A 33 17.49 11.69 15.62
CA PRO A 33 16.29 11.31 14.87
C PRO A 33 15.11 12.14 15.40
N LYS A 34 14.70 13.15 14.63
CA LYS A 34 13.34 13.65 14.71
C LYS A 34 12.45 12.56 14.12
N ASP A 35 11.48 12.08 14.92
CA ASP A 35 10.47 11.11 14.50
C ASP A 35 9.88 11.47 13.12
N PRO A 36 10.03 10.62 12.10
CA PRO A 36 9.35 10.83 10.83
C PRO A 36 7.93 10.22 10.84
N VAL A 37 7.24 10.28 11.99
CA VAL A 37 5.79 10.08 12.02
C VAL A 37 5.14 11.45 11.78
N GLU A 38 5.51 12.08 10.67
CA GLU A 38 4.88 13.31 10.25
C GLU A 38 3.63 12.95 9.44
N LYS A 39 2.48 13.07 10.16
CA LYS A 39 1.12 13.16 9.62
C LYS A 39 0.65 12.02 8.73
N LEU A 40 0.38 10.86 9.35
CA LEU A 40 -0.63 9.93 8.81
C LEU A 40 -1.92 10.72 8.54
N GLY A 41 -2.31 10.76 7.26
CA GLY A 41 -3.71 10.73 6.90
C GLY A 41 -4.45 12.03 6.73
N LYS A 42 -3.88 13.02 6.08
CA LYS A 42 -4.77 14.02 5.46
C LYS A 42 -4.99 13.61 4.00
N SER A 43 -6.23 13.23 3.66
CA SER A 43 -6.62 13.01 2.27
C SER A 43 -6.20 14.19 1.40
N VAL A 44 -5.57 13.93 0.26
CA VAL A 44 -5.02 14.98 -0.63
C VAL A 44 -6.11 15.77 -1.36
N ILE A 45 -7.31 15.17 -1.51
CA ILE A 45 -8.49 15.82 -2.08
C ILE A 45 -9.69 15.65 -1.16
N SER A 46 -10.69 16.54 -1.29
CA SER A 46 -11.91 16.49 -0.47
C SER A 46 -12.78 15.27 -0.78
N ILE A 47 -13.56 14.83 0.19
CA ILE A 47 -14.53 13.72 0.02
C ILE A 47 -15.53 14.03 -1.11
N ASP A 48 -15.96 15.28 -1.22
CA ASP A 48 -16.90 15.67 -2.31
C ASP A 48 -16.23 15.60 -3.68
N SER A 49 -14.95 15.97 -3.78
CA SER A 49 -14.16 15.77 -5.00
C SER A 49 -14.04 14.30 -5.37
N ILE A 50 -13.83 13.42 -4.38
CA ILE A 50 -13.77 11.97 -4.61
C ILE A 50 -15.11 11.46 -5.14
N LYS A 51 -16.24 11.86 -4.54
CA LYS A 51 -17.59 11.48 -5.02
C LYS A 51 -17.80 11.90 -6.47
N VAL A 52 -17.43 13.13 -6.81
CA VAL A 52 -17.52 13.65 -8.18
C VAL A 52 -16.67 12.81 -9.15
N LEU A 53 -15.44 12.47 -8.76
CA LEU A 53 -14.56 11.62 -9.59
C LEU A 53 -15.14 10.22 -9.79
N LEU A 54 -15.57 9.54 -8.72
CA LEU A 54 -16.20 8.23 -8.79
C LEU A 54 -17.45 8.25 -9.68
N GLY A 55 -18.27 9.29 -9.57
CA GLY A 55 -19.51 9.44 -10.35
C GLY A 55 -19.31 9.68 -11.85
N LYS A 56 -18.10 10.05 -12.31
CA LYS A 56 -17.80 10.26 -13.73
C LYS A 56 -17.68 8.98 -14.54
N PHE A 57 -17.51 7.84 -13.90
CA PHE A 57 -17.20 6.57 -14.57
C PHE A 57 -18.27 5.52 -14.28
N ASP A 58 -18.87 4.97 -15.34
CA ASP A 58 -19.94 3.97 -15.20
C ASP A 58 -19.49 2.70 -14.47
N HIS A 59 -18.24 2.28 -14.67
CA HIS A 59 -17.68 1.08 -14.01
C HIS A 59 -17.36 1.28 -12.53
N LEU A 60 -17.41 2.52 -12.01
CA LEU A 60 -17.25 2.85 -10.60
C LEU A 60 -18.59 3.09 -9.89
N LYS A 61 -19.72 2.91 -10.56
CA LYS A 61 -21.04 3.09 -9.96
C LYS A 61 -21.24 2.19 -8.75
N GLY A 62 -21.73 2.78 -7.65
CA GLY A 62 -21.94 2.09 -6.38
C GLY A 62 -20.72 2.06 -5.46
N LEU A 63 -19.59 2.65 -5.87
CA LEU A 63 -18.47 2.92 -4.98
C LEU A 63 -18.65 4.28 -4.29
N GLU A 64 -18.38 4.30 -3.00
CA GLU A 64 -18.39 5.49 -2.14
C GLU A 64 -17.02 5.67 -1.47
N PRO A 65 -16.60 6.90 -1.15
CA PRO A 65 -15.36 7.11 -0.40
C PRO A 65 -15.37 6.33 0.91
N ALA A 66 -14.28 5.65 1.24
CA ALA A 66 -14.15 4.86 2.46
C ALA A 66 -13.79 5.74 3.67
N THR A 67 -14.70 6.62 4.08
CA THR A 67 -14.49 7.66 5.12
C THR A 67 -14.23 7.12 6.53
N ASN A 68 -14.41 5.82 6.74
CA ASN A 68 -14.07 5.13 7.99
C ASN A 68 -12.58 4.75 8.11
N TYR A 69 -11.78 5.03 7.08
CA TYR A 69 -10.33 4.82 7.09
C TYR A 69 -9.58 6.13 7.37
N PRO A 70 -8.40 6.08 8.02
CA PRO A 70 -7.65 7.29 8.38
C PRO A 70 -7.21 8.12 7.17
N THR A 71 -6.84 7.44 6.09
CA THR A 71 -6.45 8.05 4.80
C THR A 71 -7.39 7.54 3.71
N VAL A 72 -8.08 8.44 3.04
CA VAL A 72 -9.02 8.09 1.97
C VAL A 72 -8.42 8.32 0.58
N SER A 73 -7.48 9.26 0.45
CA SER A 73 -6.81 9.53 -0.82
C SER A 73 -5.36 9.94 -0.63
N ILE A 74 -4.51 9.54 -1.58
CA ILE A 74 -3.09 9.87 -1.66
C ILE A 74 -2.75 10.27 -3.10
N SER A 75 -1.64 10.98 -3.30
CA SER A 75 -1.20 11.34 -4.65
C SER A 75 0.24 10.91 -4.93
N GLY A 76 0.54 10.71 -6.20
CA GLY A 76 1.85 10.34 -6.72
C GLY A 76 1.76 10.05 -8.21
N ASP A 77 2.87 9.98 -8.90
CA ASP A 77 2.95 9.47 -10.27
C ASP A 77 2.93 7.95 -10.22
N PHE A 78 1.73 7.35 -10.22
CA PHE A 78 1.55 5.89 -10.09
C PHE A 78 1.63 5.15 -11.42
N TYR A 79 1.47 5.85 -12.55
CA TYR A 79 1.57 5.30 -13.90
C TYR A 79 2.90 5.59 -14.58
N GLY A 80 3.73 6.47 -14.01
CA GLY A 80 5.05 6.80 -14.55
C GLY A 80 4.99 7.66 -15.81
N ASP A 81 3.95 8.46 -15.95
CA ASP A 81 3.77 9.36 -17.09
C ASP A 81 4.21 10.82 -16.80
N GLY A 82 4.75 11.05 -15.60
CA GLY A 82 5.21 12.37 -15.12
C GLY A 82 4.08 13.26 -14.59
N MET A 83 2.85 12.78 -14.55
CA MET A 83 1.71 13.50 -14.00
C MET A 83 1.40 13.01 -12.57
N ASN A 84 0.78 13.87 -11.78
CA ASN A 84 0.34 13.49 -10.45
C ASN A 84 -1.04 12.83 -10.55
N ASP A 85 -1.09 11.57 -10.16
CA ASP A 85 -2.29 10.77 -10.04
C ASP A 85 -2.89 10.87 -8.64
N VAL A 86 -4.11 10.38 -8.46
CA VAL A 86 -4.78 10.24 -7.17
C VAL A 86 -5.27 8.81 -6.99
N ALA A 87 -4.81 8.15 -5.95
CA ALA A 87 -5.34 6.88 -5.50
C ALA A 87 -6.32 7.09 -4.35
N VAL A 88 -7.46 6.41 -4.40
CA VAL A 88 -8.59 6.57 -3.50
C VAL A 88 -9.00 5.22 -2.93
N LEU A 89 -9.24 5.15 -1.61
CA LEU A 89 -9.97 4.06 -1.01
C LEU A 89 -11.47 4.29 -1.20
N ALA A 90 -12.10 3.38 -1.92
CA ALA A 90 -13.53 3.40 -2.19
C ALA A 90 -14.18 2.07 -1.78
N LYS A 91 -15.38 2.13 -1.22
CA LYS A 91 -16.09 0.95 -0.73
C LYS A 91 -17.41 0.74 -1.46
N SER A 92 -17.76 -0.52 -1.64
CA SER A 92 -19.10 -0.97 -1.96
C SER A 92 -19.75 -1.65 -0.74
N SER A 93 -20.91 -2.25 -0.92
CA SER A 93 -21.53 -3.11 0.11
C SER A 93 -20.76 -4.43 0.35
N LYS A 94 -19.83 -4.80 -0.54
CA LYS A 94 -19.17 -6.11 -0.55
C LYS A 94 -17.66 -6.06 -0.43
N SER A 95 -17.03 -4.93 -0.78
CA SER A 95 -15.58 -4.83 -0.90
C SER A 95 -15.08 -3.42 -0.62
N LEU A 96 -13.79 -3.34 -0.26
CA LEU A 96 -13.00 -2.13 -0.26
C LEU A 96 -12.02 -2.19 -1.43
N GLU A 97 -12.10 -1.22 -2.30
CA GLU A 97 -11.32 -1.13 -3.54
C GLU A 97 -10.33 0.03 -3.47
N ILE A 98 -9.27 -0.06 -4.25
CA ILE A 98 -8.40 1.07 -4.56
C ILE A 98 -8.69 1.49 -5.99
N VAL A 99 -9.05 2.75 -6.18
CA VAL A 99 -9.26 3.37 -7.50
C VAL A 99 -8.13 4.36 -7.74
N VAL A 100 -7.37 4.18 -8.81
CA VAL A 100 -6.33 5.13 -9.23
C VAL A 100 -6.86 5.94 -10.40
N PHE A 101 -6.88 7.26 -10.24
CA PHE A 101 -7.24 8.22 -11.28
C PHE A 101 -5.98 8.78 -11.90
N ASN A 102 -5.79 8.54 -13.19
CA ASN A 102 -4.73 9.17 -13.99
C ASN A 102 -5.27 10.48 -14.58
N PHE A 103 -4.54 11.57 -14.41
CA PHE A 103 -4.91 12.91 -14.87
C PHE A 103 -4.13 13.37 -16.11
N ASN A 104 -3.72 12.44 -16.96
CA ASN A 104 -3.08 12.76 -18.22
C ASN A 104 -4.06 13.49 -19.16
N LYS A 105 -3.85 13.47 -20.48
CA LYS A 105 -4.68 14.16 -21.49
C LYS A 105 -6.18 13.92 -21.33
N LYS A 106 -6.57 12.77 -20.84
CA LYS A 106 -7.93 12.38 -20.46
C LYS A 106 -7.89 11.75 -19.08
N ILE A 107 -8.84 12.11 -18.23
CA ILE A 107 -8.96 11.43 -16.92
C ILE A 107 -9.38 9.99 -17.16
N GLU A 108 -8.59 9.06 -16.66
CA GLU A 108 -8.88 7.64 -16.67
C GLU A 108 -8.96 7.14 -15.23
N ALA A 109 -9.73 6.08 -14.99
CA ALA A 109 -9.88 5.49 -13.68
C ALA A 109 -9.68 3.98 -13.77
N HIS A 110 -8.85 3.44 -12.89
CA HIS A 110 -8.51 2.05 -12.82
C HIS A 110 -8.81 1.50 -11.42
N ILE A 111 -9.58 0.42 -11.34
CA ILE A 111 -9.78 -0.30 -10.08
C ILE A 111 -8.65 -1.30 -9.95
N VAL A 112 -7.78 -1.08 -8.99
CA VAL A 112 -6.69 -2.01 -8.68
C VAL A 112 -7.24 -3.32 -8.14
N GLY A 113 -6.69 -4.43 -8.63
CA GLY A 113 -7.11 -5.78 -8.22
C GLY A 113 -8.21 -6.38 -9.08
N THR A 114 -8.57 -5.75 -10.21
CA THR A 114 -9.54 -6.25 -11.17
C THR A 114 -8.95 -6.35 -12.58
N GLY A 115 -9.51 -7.22 -13.41
CA GLY A 115 -9.09 -7.37 -14.80
C GLY A 115 -7.72 -8.02 -14.96
N ASN A 116 -6.80 -7.35 -15.66
CA ASN A 116 -5.47 -7.85 -15.98
C ASN A 116 -4.43 -7.62 -14.88
N ASP A 117 -4.84 -7.01 -13.76
CA ASP A 117 -3.94 -6.76 -12.65
C ASP A 117 -3.53 -8.04 -11.95
N LYS A 118 -2.27 -8.06 -11.51
CA LYS A 118 -1.71 -9.10 -10.64
C LYS A 118 -1.73 -8.67 -9.18
N THR A 119 -2.73 -7.86 -8.80
CA THR A 119 -2.91 -7.37 -7.43
C THR A 119 -4.00 -8.16 -6.70
N LYS A 120 -4.02 -8.03 -5.39
CA LYS A 120 -5.13 -8.52 -4.58
C LYS A 120 -6.36 -7.64 -4.79
N SER A 121 -7.53 -8.22 -4.61
CA SER A 121 -8.78 -7.49 -4.49
C SER A 121 -9.25 -7.44 -3.04
N ASN A 122 -10.13 -6.50 -2.72
CA ASN A 122 -10.69 -6.30 -1.40
C ASN A 122 -9.65 -5.91 -0.32
N PHE A 123 -9.34 -4.65 -0.26
CA PHE A 123 -8.27 -4.06 0.57
C PHE A 123 -8.74 -3.69 1.98
N TYR A 124 -9.60 -4.48 2.62
CA TYR A 124 -10.13 -4.22 3.97
C TYR A 124 -9.05 -4.02 5.06
N PHE A 125 -7.82 -4.41 4.76
CA PHE A 125 -6.65 -4.27 5.62
C PHE A 125 -5.90 -2.93 5.46
N SER A 126 -6.41 -2.00 4.63
CA SER A 126 -5.74 -0.71 4.33
C SER A 126 -5.91 0.32 5.45
N GLU A 127 -5.64 -0.06 6.70
CA GLU A 127 -5.58 0.87 7.83
C GLU A 127 -4.41 1.85 7.69
N ILE A 128 -3.32 1.39 7.05
CA ILE A 128 -2.23 2.21 6.52
C ILE A 128 -2.39 2.26 5.01
N PHE A 129 -2.54 3.47 4.47
CA PHE A 129 -2.62 3.73 3.04
C PHE A 129 -1.75 4.93 2.71
N SER A 130 -0.62 4.71 2.04
CA SER A 130 0.39 5.73 1.78
C SER A 130 1.08 5.54 0.43
N ALA A 131 1.71 6.61 -0.07
CA ALA A 131 2.56 6.55 -1.25
C ALA A 131 4.01 6.28 -0.86
N VAL A 132 4.69 5.44 -1.65
CA VAL A 132 6.12 5.19 -1.57
C VAL A 132 6.81 5.89 -2.74
N LYS A 133 7.94 6.56 -2.47
CA LYS A 133 8.62 7.39 -3.45
C LYS A 133 9.42 6.56 -4.47
N PRO A 134 9.63 7.08 -5.69
CA PRO A 134 10.60 6.53 -6.63
C PRO A 134 12.01 6.41 -6.00
N GLY A 135 12.74 5.37 -6.40
CA GLY A 135 14.09 5.09 -5.91
C GLY A 135 14.15 4.16 -4.72
N GLU A 136 13.07 4.00 -3.97
CA GLU A 136 12.98 3.01 -2.89
C GLU A 136 13.06 1.58 -3.45
N ILE A 137 13.61 0.67 -2.64
CA ILE A 137 13.72 -0.74 -3.00
C ILE A 137 12.65 -1.51 -2.23
N LEU A 138 11.73 -2.12 -2.98
CA LEU A 138 10.73 -3.02 -2.44
C LEU A 138 11.25 -4.45 -2.41
N TRP A 139 10.85 -5.20 -1.42
CA TRP A 139 11.16 -6.62 -1.27
C TRP A 139 10.08 -7.29 -0.43
N SER A 140 9.85 -8.60 -0.63
CA SER A 140 8.99 -9.36 0.26
C SER A 140 9.80 -9.84 1.46
N ASN A 141 9.30 -9.57 2.67
CA ASN A 141 9.94 -10.01 3.91
C ASN A 141 9.52 -11.43 4.33
N TYR A 142 8.77 -12.13 3.49
CA TYR A 142 8.28 -13.47 3.76
C TYR A 142 8.30 -14.33 2.50
N ASP A 143 8.86 -15.54 2.63
CA ASP A 143 8.71 -16.64 1.67
C ASP A 143 8.12 -17.85 2.40
N LYS A 144 8.91 -18.71 3.03
CA LYS A 144 8.44 -19.77 3.94
C LYS A 144 8.60 -19.36 5.39
N ASP A 145 9.56 -18.49 5.65
CA ASP A 145 9.87 -17.84 6.91
C ASP A 145 10.17 -16.37 6.69
N TYR A 146 10.32 -15.63 7.79
CA TYR A 146 10.76 -14.23 7.73
C TYR A 146 12.17 -14.11 7.12
N ILE A 147 12.30 -13.23 6.11
CA ILE A 147 13.56 -12.97 5.41
C ILE A 147 13.99 -11.53 5.70
N ARG A 148 15.26 -11.34 6.05
CA ARG A 148 15.84 -10.00 6.20
C ARG A 148 16.20 -9.44 4.83
N PHE A 149 16.22 -8.12 4.71
CA PHE A 149 16.58 -7.44 3.47
C PHE A 149 17.91 -7.90 2.87
N GLU A 150 18.90 -8.12 3.71
CA GLU A 150 20.25 -8.55 3.31
C GLU A 150 20.26 -9.96 2.70
N ASP A 151 19.31 -10.80 3.10
CA ASP A 151 19.20 -12.20 2.66
C ASP A 151 18.34 -12.35 1.41
N VAL A 152 17.63 -11.28 0.98
CA VAL A 152 16.83 -11.29 -0.25
C VAL A 152 17.74 -11.23 -1.47
N PRO A 153 17.61 -12.18 -2.42
CA PRO A 153 18.36 -12.12 -3.67
C PRO A 153 18.11 -10.81 -4.44
N GLU A 154 19.15 -10.23 -5.06
CA GLU A 154 19.02 -8.97 -5.79
C GLU A 154 17.96 -9.01 -6.91
N LYS A 155 17.77 -10.17 -7.56
CA LYS A 155 16.73 -10.37 -8.59
C LYS A 155 15.29 -10.23 -8.06
N ASP A 156 15.09 -10.42 -6.73
CA ASP A 156 13.79 -10.38 -6.07
C ASP A 156 13.55 -9.02 -5.39
N LYS A 157 14.53 -8.11 -5.46
CA LYS A 157 14.43 -6.72 -5.06
C LYS A 157 13.91 -5.87 -6.20
N ILE A 158 12.95 -5.00 -5.92
CA ILE A 158 12.29 -4.15 -6.92
C ILE A 158 12.65 -2.70 -6.63
N LYS A 159 13.52 -2.11 -7.43
CA LYS A 159 13.78 -0.66 -7.36
C LYS A 159 12.64 0.09 -8.06
N LEU A 160 11.92 0.90 -7.31
CA LEU A 160 10.81 1.70 -7.83
C LEU A 160 11.29 2.74 -8.83
N GLN A 161 10.68 2.74 -10.01
CA GLN A 161 10.85 3.77 -11.00
C GLN A 161 9.88 4.94 -10.78
N TYR A 162 8.69 4.65 -10.28
CA TYR A 162 7.57 5.57 -10.05
C TYR A 162 7.07 5.43 -8.62
N HIS A 163 6.11 6.27 -8.23
CA HIS A 163 5.44 6.06 -6.95
C HIS A 163 4.71 4.72 -6.91
N SER A 164 4.66 4.11 -5.74
CA SER A 164 3.84 2.94 -5.46
C SER A 164 2.89 3.20 -4.31
N LEU A 165 1.89 2.34 -4.14
CA LEU A 165 0.97 2.36 -3.01
C LEU A 165 1.47 1.36 -1.97
N PHE A 166 1.46 1.75 -0.70
CA PHE A 166 1.64 0.87 0.43
C PHE A 166 0.33 0.73 1.18
N VAL A 167 -0.12 -0.51 1.38
CA VAL A 167 -1.36 -0.85 2.09
C VAL A 167 -1.07 -1.92 3.12
N HIS A 168 -1.47 -1.68 4.38
CA HIS A 168 -1.14 -2.58 5.47
C HIS A 168 -2.13 -2.45 6.63
N PHE A 169 -2.25 -3.49 7.45
CA PHE A 169 -2.85 -3.37 8.77
C PHE A 169 -2.00 -2.45 9.66
N LYS A 170 -2.63 -1.76 10.60
CA LYS A 170 -1.91 -0.93 11.56
C LYS A 170 -1.19 -1.75 12.63
N ASP A 171 -1.91 -2.73 13.20
CA ASP A 171 -1.50 -3.46 14.40
C ASP A 171 -1.39 -4.97 14.17
N LYS A 172 -1.35 -5.43 12.91
CA LYS A 172 -1.25 -6.84 12.53
C LYS A 172 -0.27 -7.00 11.37
N CYS A 173 0.25 -8.21 11.22
CA CYS A 173 0.99 -8.58 10.03
C CYS A 173 0.05 -8.67 8.83
N GLY A 174 0.55 -8.28 7.68
CA GLY A 174 -0.15 -8.43 6.41
C GLY A 174 -0.49 -7.12 5.74
N GLY A 175 -0.11 -7.07 4.49
CA GLY A 175 -0.24 -5.95 3.60
C GLY A 175 0.69 -6.12 2.42
N GLY A 176 1.05 -5.02 1.77
CA GLY A 176 2.00 -5.06 0.67
C GLY A 176 2.06 -3.76 -0.12
N PHE A 177 2.80 -3.86 -1.20
CA PHE A 177 2.99 -2.77 -2.13
C PHE A 177 2.25 -3.04 -3.44
N ILE A 178 1.70 -1.97 -4.02
CA ILE A 178 1.12 -2.00 -5.37
C ILE A 178 1.93 -1.04 -6.22
N TYR A 179 2.58 -1.55 -7.24
CA TYR A 179 3.47 -0.80 -8.11
C TYR A 179 3.16 -1.03 -9.59
N TRP A 180 3.39 -0.02 -10.40
CA TRP A 180 3.21 -0.07 -11.85
C TRP A 180 4.45 -0.61 -12.54
N LYS A 181 4.27 -1.62 -13.37
CA LYS A 181 5.34 -2.20 -14.19
C LYS A 181 4.75 -2.89 -15.42
N ASP A 182 5.42 -2.76 -16.55
CA ASP A 182 5.05 -3.44 -17.80
C ASP A 182 3.57 -3.25 -18.20
N GLY A 183 3.01 -2.05 -17.96
CA GLY A 183 1.64 -1.70 -18.33
C GLY A 183 0.56 -2.24 -17.41
N ALA A 184 0.90 -2.72 -16.21
CA ALA A 184 -0.04 -3.24 -15.22
C ALA A 184 0.37 -2.90 -13.79
N PHE A 185 -0.59 -2.92 -12.85
CA PHE A 185 -0.30 -2.93 -11.43
C PHE A 185 0.08 -4.34 -10.97
N HIS A 186 1.07 -4.40 -10.09
CA HIS A 186 1.57 -5.62 -9.49
C HIS A 186 1.49 -5.54 -7.98
N TRP A 187 1.34 -6.69 -7.33
CA TRP A 187 1.35 -6.81 -5.88
C TRP A 187 2.67 -7.43 -5.40
N LEU A 188 3.19 -6.90 -4.29
CA LEU A 188 4.29 -7.48 -3.54
C LEU A 188 3.88 -7.60 -2.07
N ASP A 189 3.83 -8.83 -1.58
CA ASP A 189 3.45 -9.10 -0.18
C ASP A 189 4.47 -8.52 0.82
N GLN A 190 3.94 -7.98 1.92
CA GLN A 190 4.70 -7.50 3.08
C GLN A 190 3.99 -7.99 4.36
N PHE A 191 4.72 -8.67 5.25
CA PHE A 191 4.22 -9.24 6.50
C PHE A 191 4.84 -8.60 7.74
#